data_5c6bfac4ac2b4c6ec01e3470427eb458
#
_entry.id   5c6bfac4ac2b4c6ec01e3470427eb458
#
_cell.length_a   1.000
_cell.length_b   1.000
_cell.length_c   1.000
_cell.angle_alpha   90.00
_cell.angle_beta   90.00
_cell.angle_gamma   90.00
#
_symmetry.space_group_name_H-M   'P 1'
#
loop_
_entity.id
_entity.type
_entity.pdbx_description
1 polymer ?
#
loop_
_entity_poly.entity_id
_entity_poly.type
_entity_poly.pdbx_seq_one_letter_code
_entity_poly.pdbx_strand_id
1 'polypeptide(L)'
;MTPIAEGPELRAAKRLLDLAKNQGFAFQRIAPGPDGPLFARRDTLEHHDEIYLGGFSDSCHATRARKSSLIVPSGLPITARVTGDALTVLHTVISDWDV
;
A
#
# COMPACT_ATOMS: atom_id res chain seq x y z
N MET A 1 31.20 15.97 0.45
CA MET A 1 29.96 16.00 1.20
C MET A 1 29.21 14.70 1.00
N THR A 2 28.80 14.16 2.05
CA THR A 2 27.95 12.99 1.97
C THR A 2 26.60 13.40 1.47
N PRO A 3 26.10 12.82 0.41
CA PRO A 3 24.72 13.06 0.03
C PRO A 3 23.83 12.71 1.21
N ILE A 4 22.69 13.32 1.25
CA ILE A 4 21.74 12.96 2.29
C ILE A 4 21.52 11.46 2.18
N ALA A 5 22.11 10.75 3.12
CA ALA A 5 21.95 9.31 3.16
C ALA A 5 20.50 9.02 3.49
N GLU A 6 19.94 8.07 2.78
CA GLU A 6 18.64 7.58 3.17
C GLU A 6 18.76 6.97 4.57
N GLY A 7 17.91 7.39 5.47
CA GLY A 7 17.85 6.77 6.77
C GLY A 7 17.46 5.30 6.64
N PRO A 8 17.73 4.50 7.66
CA PRO A 8 17.34 3.09 7.63
C PRO A 8 15.85 2.90 7.43
N GLU A 9 15.04 3.82 7.91
CA GLU A 9 13.60 3.74 7.75
C GLU A 9 13.17 3.93 6.30
N LEU A 10 13.80 4.88 5.60
CA LEU A 10 13.49 5.11 4.19
C LEU A 10 13.94 3.93 3.33
N ARG A 11 15.10 3.34 3.64
CA ARG A 11 15.54 2.14 2.94
C ARG A 11 14.57 0.98 3.16
N ALA A 12 14.10 0.82 4.38
CA ALA A 12 13.14 -0.22 4.69
C ALA A 12 11.85 0.00 3.92
N ALA A 13 11.38 1.25 3.83
CA ALA A 13 10.17 1.56 3.06
C ALA A 13 10.34 1.23 1.59
N LYS A 14 11.48 1.57 1.00
CA LYS A 14 11.75 1.26 -0.40
C LYS A 14 11.80 -0.24 -0.64
N ARG A 15 12.38 -1.00 0.28
CA ARG A 15 12.40 -2.45 0.19
C ARG A 15 10.99 -3.01 0.25
N LEU A 16 10.18 -2.50 1.15
CA LEU A 16 8.79 -2.93 1.26
C LEU A 16 7.99 -2.58 0.01
N LEU A 17 8.24 -1.42 -0.60
CA LEU A 17 7.59 -1.08 -1.87
C LEU A 17 7.94 -2.10 -2.96
N ASP A 18 9.21 -2.49 -3.05
CA ASP A 18 9.62 -3.48 -4.02
C ASP A 18 8.97 -4.84 -3.76
N LEU A 19 8.88 -5.23 -2.49
CA LEU A 19 8.21 -6.47 -2.13
C LEU A 19 6.73 -6.42 -2.49
N ALA A 20 6.07 -5.29 -2.26
CA ALA A 20 4.67 -5.14 -2.63
C ALA A 20 4.48 -5.26 -4.14
N LYS A 21 5.37 -4.66 -4.92
CA LYS A 21 5.33 -4.80 -6.38
C LYS A 21 5.49 -6.26 -6.79
N ASN A 22 6.39 -6.99 -6.13
CA ASN A 22 6.58 -8.41 -6.40
C ASN A 22 5.36 -9.24 -6.03
N GLN A 23 4.54 -8.76 -5.12
CA GLN A 23 3.29 -9.41 -4.75
C GLN A 23 2.11 -9.00 -5.62
N GLY A 24 2.35 -8.21 -6.65
CA GLY A 24 1.31 -7.88 -7.61
C GLY A 24 0.69 -6.49 -7.48
N PHE A 25 1.17 -5.66 -6.56
CA PHE A 25 0.67 -4.29 -6.44
C PHE A 25 1.20 -3.43 -7.58
N ALA A 26 0.30 -2.69 -8.22
CA ALA A 26 0.64 -1.71 -9.23
C ALA A 26 0.60 -0.32 -8.60
N PHE A 27 1.75 0.34 -8.52
CA PHE A 27 1.87 1.66 -7.92
C PHE A 27 1.79 2.74 -8.98
N GLN A 28 1.08 3.82 -8.66
CA GLN A 28 1.08 5.00 -9.51
C GLN A 28 1.15 6.25 -8.63
N ARG A 29 1.73 7.28 -9.19
CA ARG A 29 1.87 8.57 -8.52
C ARG A 29 0.59 9.36 -8.72
N ILE A 30 0.01 9.86 -7.64
CA ILE A 30 -1.24 10.62 -7.71
C ILE A 30 -0.94 12.07 -8.08
N ALA A 31 0.17 12.61 -7.60
CA ALA A 31 0.56 14.00 -7.85
C ALA A 31 2.00 14.03 -8.34
N PRO A 32 2.38 15.06 -9.13
CA PRO A 32 3.76 15.18 -9.58
C PRO A 32 4.71 15.48 -8.44
N GLY A 33 5.97 15.12 -8.64
CA GLY A 33 7.03 15.37 -7.67
C GLY A 33 7.57 14.07 -7.10
N PRO A 34 8.85 14.09 -6.63
CA PRO A 34 9.50 12.88 -6.13
C PRO A 34 8.89 12.37 -4.82
N ASP A 35 8.26 13.27 -4.05
CA ASP A 35 7.67 12.93 -2.78
C ASP A 35 6.14 12.95 -2.82
N GLY A 36 5.57 12.91 -4.01
CA GLY A 36 4.12 12.92 -4.15
C GLY A 36 3.47 11.66 -3.63
N PRO A 37 2.18 11.73 -3.29
CA PRO A 37 1.47 10.57 -2.81
C PRO A 37 1.47 9.43 -3.82
N LEU A 38 1.47 8.22 -3.31
CA LEU A 38 1.42 7.01 -4.12
C LEU A 38 0.13 6.26 -3.84
N PHE A 39 -0.40 5.67 -4.88
CA PHE A 39 -1.55 4.80 -4.76
C PHE A 39 -1.23 3.48 -5.43
N ALA A 40 -1.61 2.38 -4.80
CA ALA A 40 -1.41 1.06 -5.37
C ALA A 40 -2.65 0.22 -5.19
N ARG A 41 -2.81 -0.72 -6.10
CA ARG A 41 -3.89 -1.68 -6.01
C ARG A 41 -3.43 -3.04 -6.49
N ARG A 42 -4.07 -4.06 -5.97
CA ARG A 42 -3.86 -5.43 -6.37
C ARG A 42 -5.19 -6.14 -6.41
N ASP A 43 -5.49 -6.78 -7.52
CA ASP A 43 -6.67 -7.62 -7.64
C ASP A 43 -6.24 -9.07 -7.63
N THR A 44 -6.74 -9.83 -6.68
CA THR A 44 -6.55 -11.27 -6.63
C THR A 44 -7.88 -11.94 -6.90
N LEU A 45 -7.88 -13.26 -6.90
CA LEU A 45 -9.11 -14.00 -7.15
C LEU A 45 -10.20 -13.68 -6.12
N GLU A 46 -9.81 -13.49 -4.86
CA GLU A 46 -10.75 -13.31 -3.77
C GLU A 46 -10.81 -11.92 -3.17
N HIS A 47 -9.80 -11.09 -3.43
CA HIS A 47 -9.69 -9.80 -2.77
C HIS A 47 -9.30 -8.68 -3.71
N HIS A 48 -9.72 -7.47 -3.35
CA HIS A 48 -9.27 -6.23 -3.94
C HIS A 48 -8.56 -5.44 -2.85
N ASP A 49 -7.27 -5.19 -3.04
CA ASP A 49 -6.43 -4.53 -2.06
C ASP A 49 -5.98 -3.17 -2.59
N GLU A 50 -6.05 -2.14 -1.74
CA GLU A 50 -5.61 -0.79 -2.08
C GLU A 50 -4.69 -0.27 -1.00
N ILE A 51 -3.64 0.45 -1.43
CA ILE A 51 -2.70 1.12 -0.54
C ILE A 51 -2.62 2.58 -0.94
N TYR A 52 -2.75 3.47 0.02
CA TYR A 52 -2.54 4.90 -0.18
C TYR A 52 -1.41 5.36 0.74
N LEU A 53 -0.39 5.96 0.16
CA LEU A 53 0.76 6.49 0.89
C LEU A 53 0.79 8.00 0.67
N GLY A 54 0.19 8.75 1.59
CA GLY A 54 0.12 10.20 1.51
C GLY A 54 1.44 10.88 1.86
N GLY A 55 2.31 10.18 2.57
CA GLY A 55 3.63 10.64 2.93
C GLY A 55 4.40 9.49 3.54
N PHE A 56 5.58 9.79 4.08
CA PHE A 56 6.38 8.74 4.72
C PHE A 56 5.92 8.47 6.15
N SER A 57 5.66 9.53 6.90
CA SER A 57 5.46 9.43 8.34
C SER A 57 4.01 9.27 8.77
N ASP A 58 3.07 9.67 7.94
CA ASP A 58 1.68 9.64 8.32
C ASP A 58 0.79 9.66 7.08
N SER A 59 -0.51 9.69 7.32
CA SER A 59 -1.51 9.77 6.26
C SER A 59 -1.47 8.60 5.29
N CYS A 60 -1.05 7.44 5.78
CA CYS A 60 -1.04 6.22 4.98
C CYS A 60 -2.14 5.30 5.45
N HIS A 61 -2.72 4.57 4.51
CA HIS A 61 -3.69 3.54 4.85
C HIS A 61 -3.76 2.49 3.76
N ALA A 62 -4.29 1.34 4.10
CA ALA A 62 -4.56 0.29 3.14
C ALA A 62 -5.87 -0.38 3.52
N THR A 63 -6.57 -0.87 2.52
CA THR A 63 -7.82 -1.58 2.73
C THR A 63 -7.83 -2.85 1.90
N ARG A 64 -8.46 -3.87 2.43
CA ARG A 64 -8.71 -5.12 1.72
C ARG A 64 -10.22 -5.32 1.66
N ALA A 65 -10.74 -5.50 0.47
CA ALA A 65 -12.13 -5.81 0.26
C ALA A 65 -12.23 -7.23 -0.29
N ARG A 66 -13.23 -7.97 0.17
CA ARG A 66 -13.46 -9.31 -0.33
C ARG A 66 -14.33 -9.25 -1.57
N LYS A 67 -13.90 -9.88 -2.63
CA LYS A 67 -14.70 -10.01 -3.83
C LYS A 67 -15.80 -11.03 -3.55
N SER A 68 -17.01 -10.67 -3.96
CA SER A 68 -18.16 -11.55 -3.78
C SER A 68 -18.74 -11.86 -5.13
N SER A 69 -19.33 -13.05 -5.26
CA SER A 69 -20.08 -13.39 -6.45
C SER A 69 -21.40 -12.63 -6.51
N LEU A 70 -21.79 -12.00 -5.41
CA LEU A 70 -23.02 -11.20 -5.35
C LEU A 70 -22.65 -9.73 -5.49
N ILE A 71 -23.39 -9.04 -6.33
CA ILE A 71 -23.23 -7.60 -6.50
C ILE A 71 -23.90 -6.92 -5.31
N VAL A 72 -23.12 -6.10 -4.59
CA VAL A 72 -23.64 -5.34 -3.45
C VAL A 72 -23.74 -3.89 -3.87
N PRO A 73 -24.90 -3.23 -3.65
CA PRO A 73 -25.08 -1.84 -4.08
C PRO A 73 -24.08 -0.87 -3.46
N SER A 74 -23.57 -1.16 -2.28
CA SER A 74 -22.62 -0.31 -1.59
C SER A 74 -21.15 -0.60 -1.96
N GLY A 75 -20.92 -1.52 -2.90
CA GLY A 75 -19.58 -1.92 -3.29
C GLY A 75 -19.09 -3.12 -2.50
N LEU A 76 -17.79 -3.39 -2.59
CA LEU A 76 -17.20 -4.56 -1.95
C LEU A 76 -17.05 -4.33 -0.45
N PRO A 77 -17.38 -5.33 0.37
CA PRO A 77 -17.18 -5.19 1.82
C PRO A 77 -15.70 -5.15 2.18
N ILE A 78 -15.33 -4.19 3.01
CA ILE A 78 -13.97 -4.07 3.50
C ILE A 78 -13.79 -5.06 4.65
N THR A 79 -12.82 -5.96 4.51
CA THR A 79 -12.56 -7.00 5.50
C THR A 79 -11.33 -6.71 6.35
N ALA A 80 -10.46 -5.81 5.91
CA ALA A 80 -9.28 -5.42 6.67
C ALA A 80 -8.89 -3.98 6.33
N ARG A 81 -8.35 -3.29 7.32
CA ARG A 81 -7.86 -1.93 7.16
C ARG A 81 -6.68 -1.71 8.09
N VAL A 82 -5.69 -0.98 7.60
CA VAL A 82 -4.55 -0.55 8.41
C VAL A 82 -4.26 0.91 8.09
N THR A 83 -3.91 1.66 9.14
CA THR A 83 -3.56 3.08 9.02
C THR A 83 -2.26 3.32 9.78
N GLY A 84 -1.58 4.41 9.46
CA GLY A 84 -0.35 4.80 10.14
C GLY A 84 0.68 5.35 9.19
N ASP A 85 1.94 5.09 9.48
CA ASP A 85 3.03 5.47 8.60
C ASP A 85 3.23 4.44 7.49
N ALA A 86 4.08 4.79 6.53
CA ALA A 86 4.31 3.92 5.38
C ALA A 86 4.87 2.56 5.77
N LEU A 87 5.79 2.53 6.73
CA LEU A 87 6.38 1.27 7.18
C LEU A 87 5.32 0.34 7.79
N THR A 88 4.50 0.88 8.66
CA THR A 88 3.44 0.09 9.32
C THR A 88 2.46 -0.46 8.30
N VAL A 89 2.00 0.40 7.40
CA VAL A 89 1.01 0.01 6.39
C VAL A 89 1.58 -1.04 5.45
N LEU A 90 2.76 -0.79 4.90
CA LEU A 90 3.39 -1.72 3.96
C LEU A 90 3.73 -3.05 4.62
N HIS A 91 4.25 -3.02 5.82
CA HIS A 91 4.61 -4.24 6.55
C HIS A 91 3.38 -5.09 6.80
N THR A 92 2.29 -4.49 7.24
CA THR A 92 1.05 -5.21 7.50
C THR A 92 0.51 -5.86 6.24
N VAL A 93 0.47 -5.11 5.14
CA VAL A 93 -0.06 -5.63 3.88
C VAL A 93 0.79 -6.80 3.38
N ILE A 94 2.10 -6.65 3.42
CA ILE A 94 3.01 -7.68 2.90
C ILE A 94 2.99 -8.93 3.76
N SER A 95 2.92 -8.76 5.08
CA SER A 95 3.03 -9.88 6.01
C SER A 95 1.70 -10.59 6.26
N ASP A 96 0.61 -9.83 6.31
CA ASP A 96 -0.66 -10.36 6.78
C ASP A 96 -1.70 -10.55 5.67
N TRP A 97 -1.56 -9.87 4.56
CA TRP A 97 -2.55 -9.92 3.48
C TRP A 97 -2.04 -10.80 2.35
N ASP A 98 -2.19 -12.10 2.52
CA ASP A 98 -1.79 -13.05 1.49
C ASP A 98 -2.65 -12.96 0.24
N VAL A 99 -2.05 -13.37 -0.84
CA VAL A 99 -2.74 -13.44 -2.14
C VAL A 99 -3.72 -14.61 -2.17
#